data_9225180020b8c50553b85e9f7c9b4d03
#
_entry.id   9225180020b8c50553b85e9f7c9b4d03
#
_cell.length_a   1.000
_cell.length_b   1.000
_cell.length_c   1.000
_cell.angle_alpha   90.00
_cell.angle_beta   90.00
_cell.angle_gamma   90.00
#
_symmetry.space_group_name_H-M   'P 1'
#
loop_
_entity.id
_entity.type
_entity.pdbx_description
1 polymer ?
#
loop_
_entity_poly.entity_id
_entity_poly.type
_entity_poly.pdbx_seq_one_letter_code
_entity_poly.pdbx_strand_id
1 'polypeptide(L)'
;MNVVWHPRAEKEKDKIADYIRWRFGYDRMEKFMQEVDETVQMIMLSPSAGFIDPLFAHRARTYRSVIINGLSKMVYYVKGNMLYIAAFWDTRREPKNQARQTL
;
A
#
# COMPACT_ATOMS: atom_id res chain seq x y z
N MET A 1 7.85 7.82 -14.48
CA MET A 1 7.48 6.51 -13.90
C MET A 1 5.97 6.41 -13.84
N ASN A 2 5.43 5.30 -14.27
CA ASN A 2 3.99 5.04 -14.21
C ASN A 2 3.67 4.11 -13.05
N VAL A 3 2.43 4.18 -12.54
CA VAL A 3 2.00 3.35 -11.43
C VAL A 3 0.92 2.36 -11.88
N VAL A 4 1.03 1.13 -11.40
CA VAL A 4 0.03 0.08 -11.62
C VAL A 4 -0.39 -0.46 -10.26
N TRP A 5 -1.68 -0.46 -10.00
CA TRP A 5 -2.25 -1.09 -8.82
C TRP A 5 -2.65 -2.52 -9.16
N HIS A 6 -2.13 -3.49 -8.41
CA HIS A 6 -2.66 -4.84 -8.50
C HIS A 6 -4.12 -4.82 -8.05
N PRO A 7 -5.02 -5.55 -8.72
CA PRO A 7 -6.44 -5.50 -8.39
C PRO A 7 -6.75 -5.79 -6.92
N ARG A 8 -6.01 -6.72 -6.31
CA ARG A 8 -6.18 -7.04 -4.89
C ARG A 8 -5.82 -5.85 -4.00
N ALA A 9 -4.73 -5.16 -4.32
CA ALA A 9 -4.29 -4.01 -3.54
C ALA A 9 -5.32 -2.88 -3.62
N GLU A 10 -5.82 -2.60 -4.82
CA GLU A 10 -6.85 -1.58 -5.02
C GLU A 10 -8.13 -1.93 -4.26
N LYS A 11 -8.55 -3.18 -4.33
CA LYS A 11 -9.74 -3.65 -3.64
C LYS A 11 -9.61 -3.50 -2.12
N GLU A 12 -8.46 -3.83 -1.57
CA GLU A 12 -8.22 -3.69 -0.13
C GLU A 12 -8.19 -2.23 0.29
N LYS A 13 -7.58 -1.37 -0.52
CA LYS A 13 -7.61 0.08 -0.28
C LYS A 13 -9.05 0.60 -0.27
N ASP A 14 -9.85 0.19 -1.24
CA ASP A 14 -11.24 0.62 -1.35
C ASP A 14 -12.08 0.16 -0.16
N LYS A 15 -11.84 -1.06 0.33
CA LYS A 15 -12.52 -1.56 1.54
C LYS A 15 -12.20 -0.70 2.75
N ILE A 16 -10.95 -0.29 2.91
CA ILE A 16 -10.53 0.58 4.01
C ILE A 16 -11.21 1.94 3.87
N ALA A 17 -11.24 2.49 2.67
CA ALA A 17 -11.90 3.77 2.41
C ALA A 17 -13.40 3.69 2.75
N ASP A 18 -14.07 2.62 2.34
CA ASP A 18 -15.49 2.41 2.63
C ASP A 18 -15.74 2.31 4.14
N TYR A 19 -14.87 1.60 4.86
CA TYR A 19 -14.97 1.49 6.32
C TYR A 19 -14.81 2.84 6.99
N ILE A 20 -13.83 3.64 6.55
CA ILE A 20 -13.58 4.97 7.10
C ILE A 20 -14.80 5.87 6.88
N ARG A 21 -15.36 5.82 5.66
CA ARG A 21 -16.54 6.61 5.33
C ARG A 21 -17.72 6.24 6.23
N TRP A 22 -17.96 4.95 6.38
CA TRP A 22 -19.06 4.45 7.22
C TRP A 22 -18.88 4.83 8.68
N ARG A 23 -17.66 4.68 9.21
CA ARG A 23 -17.40 4.85 10.64
C ARG A 23 -17.15 6.30 11.04
N PHE A 24 -16.49 7.08 10.18
CA PHE A 24 -15.98 8.41 10.52
C PHE A 24 -16.46 9.51 9.59
N GLY A 25 -17.14 9.18 8.50
CA GLY A 25 -17.71 10.15 7.58
C GLY A 25 -16.88 10.43 6.35
N TYR A 26 -17.47 11.19 5.45
CA TYR A 26 -16.91 11.47 4.12
C TYR A 26 -15.57 12.21 4.18
N ASP A 27 -15.48 13.23 5.05
CA ASP A 27 -14.26 14.05 5.10
C ASP A 27 -13.03 13.24 5.51
N ARG A 28 -13.21 12.30 6.44
CA ARG A 28 -12.12 11.42 6.87
C ARG A 28 -11.72 10.46 5.75
N MET A 29 -12.68 9.98 5.00
CA MET A 29 -12.43 9.12 3.84
C MET A 29 -11.67 9.88 2.75
N GLU A 30 -12.07 11.11 2.45
CA GLU A 30 -11.37 11.97 1.48
C GLU A 30 -9.93 12.21 1.90
N LYS A 31 -9.70 12.49 3.18
CA LYS A 31 -8.35 12.69 3.72
C LYS A 31 -7.49 11.43 3.53
N PHE A 32 -8.05 10.26 3.81
CA PHE A 32 -7.36 9.00 3.62
C PHE A 32 -6.95 8.80 2.16
N MET A 33 -7.88 9.03 1.23
CA MET A 33 -7.60 8.88 -0.20
C MET A 33 -6.52 9.85 -0.65
N GLN A 34 -6.54 11.08 -0.15
CA GLN A 34 -5.51 12.07 -0.45
C GLN A 34 -4.14 11.63 0.08
N GLU A 35 -4.08 11.09 1.30
CA GLU A 35 -2.83 10.60 1.87
C GLU A 35 -2.24 9.43 1.06
N VAL A 36 -3.11 8.55 0.55
CA VAL A 36 -2.68 7.46 -0.34
C VAL A 36 -2.06 8.03 -1.62
N ASP A 37 -2.74 8.97 -2.25
CA ASP A 37 -2.25 9.58 -3.49
C ASP A 37 -0.92 10.31 -3.29
N GLU A 38 -0.78 11.06 -2.21
CA GLU A 38 0.45 11.77 -1.88
C GLU A 38 1.59 10.79 -1.63
N THR A 39 1.31 9.66 -0.99
CA THR A 39 2.31 8.63 -0.74
C THR A 39 2.79 8.01 -2.05
N VAL A 40 1.88 7.71 -2.96
CA VAL A 40 2.24 7.20 -4.29
C VAL A 40 3.13 8.20 -5.04
N GLN A 41 2.77 9.48 -5.01
CA GLN A 41 3.57 10.53 -5.66
C GLN A 41 4.97 10.62 -5.05
N MET A 42 5.08 10.54 -3.73
CA MET A 42 6.37 10.55 -3.05
C MET A 42 7.25 9.38 -3.50
N ILE A 43 6.67 8.18 -3.57
CA ILE A 43 7.41 6.99 -3.99
C ILE A 43 7.84 7.10 -5.45
N MET A 44 7.00 7.66 -6.31
CA MET A 44 7.37 7.88 -7.72
C MET A 44 8.57 8.80 -7.87
N LEU A 45 8.72 9.78 -6.97
CA LEU A 45 9.88 10.67 -6.95
C LEU A 45 11.09 10.03 -6.28
N SER A 46 10.87 9.13 -5.33
CA SER A 46 11.95 8.51 -4.55
C SER A 46 11.59 7.04 -4.28
N PRO A 47 11.82 6.15 -5.26
CA PRO A 47 11.37 4.76 -5.14
C PRO A 47 11.96 3.96 -3.98
N SER A 48 13.09 4.39 -3.44
CA SER A 48 13.71 3.74 -2.28
C SER A 48 13.21 4.30 -0.93
N ALA A 49 12.21 5.19 -0.95
CA ALA A 49 11.71 5.81 0.27
C ALA A 49 11.09 4.82 1.26
N GLY A 50 10.43 3.77 0.77
CA GLY A 50 9.88 2.74 1.64
C GLY A 50 10.94 1.83 2.23
N PHE A 51 10.67 1.25 3.40
CA PHE A 51 11.58 0.28 4.00
C PHE A 51 11.47 -1.07 3.28
N ILE A 52 12.58 -1.82 3.24
CA ILE A 52 12.58 -3.17 2.70
C ILE A 52 11.78 -4.03 3.68
N ASP A 53 10.71 -4.65 3.19
CA ASP A 53 9.76 -5.33 4.07
C ASP A 53 10.25 -6.77 4.36
N PRO A 54 10.56 -7.09 5.62
CA PRO A 54 11.05 -8.42 5.98
C PRO A 54 10.02 -9.53 5.77
N LEU A 55 8.73 -9.20 5.71
CA LEU A 55 7.69 -10.19 5.43
C LEU A 55 7.82 -10.79 4.04
N PHE A 56 8.52 -10.10 3.14
CA PHE A 56 8.69 -10.52 1.75
C PHE A 56 10.16 -10.87 1.43
N ALA A 57 10.98 -11.08 2.45
CA ALA A 57 12.41 -11.34 2.26
C ALA A 57 12.69 -12.63 1.48
N HIS A 58 11.76 -13.58 1.49
CA HIS A 58 11.89 -14.84 0.77
C HIS A 58 11.54 -14.74 -0.72
N ARG A 59 11.08 -13.57 -1.17
CA ARG A 59 10.69 -13.34 -2.56
C ARG A 59 11.89 -12.99 -3.42
N ALA A 60 11.80 -13.29 -4.71
CA ALA A 60 12.89 -13.03 -5.66
C ALA A 60 13.13 -11.53 -5.86
N ARG A 61 12.07 -10.73 -5.87
CA ARG A 61 12.19 -9.28 -6.02
C ARG A 61 12.14 -8.59 -4.67
N THR A 62 12.67 -7.36 -4.62
CA THR A 62 12.65 -6.55 -3.41
C THR A 62 11.30 -5.86 -3.28
N TYR A 63 10.60 -6.15 -2.19
CA TYR A 63 9.37 -5.45 -1.82
C TYR A 63 9.68 -4.41 -0.76
N ARG A 64 9.15 -3.22 -0.96
CA ARG A 64 9.25 -2.12 0.02
C ARG A 64 7.87 -1.75 0.50
N SER A 65 7.79 -1.17 1.67
CA SER A 65 6.53 -0.81 2.30
C SER A 65 6.58 0.59 2.88
N VAL A 66 5.42 1.23 2.94
CA VAL A 66 5.23 2.53 3.58
C VAL A 66 4.02 2.42 4.49
N ILE A 67 4.12 3.01 5.67
CA ILE A 67 2.99 3.10 6.59
C ILE A 67 2.29 4.43 6.36
N ILE A 68 0.98 4.37 6.10
CA ILE A 68 0.16 5.54 5.85
C ILE A 68 -0.68 5.80 7.09
N ASN A 69 -0.47 6.95 7.70
CA ASN A 69 -1.24 7.42 8.86
C ASN A 69 -1.20 6.44 10.05
N GLY A 70 -0.14 5.65 10.16
CA GLY A 70 0.02 4.67 11.24
C GLY A 70 -0.90 3.47 11.19
N LEU A 71 -1.83 3.42 10.25
CA LEU A 71 -2.89 2.41 10.22
C LEU A 71 -2.87 1.50 9.01
N SER A 72 -2.37 1.97 7.88
CA SER A 72 -2.38 1.20 6.65
C SER A 72 -0.96 1.00 6.15
N LYS A 73 -0.70 -0.16 5.58
CA LYS A 73 0.60 -0.48 4.99
C LYS A 73 0.41 -0.71 3.49
N MET A 74 1.17 0.03 2.69
CA MET A 74 1.20 -0.12 1.25
C MET A 74 2.50 -0.78 0.85
N VAL A 75 2.41 -1.93 0.17
CA VAL A 75 3.56 -2.70 -0.28
C VAL A 75 3.73 -2.51 -1.77
N TYR A 76 4.94 -2.22 -2.20
CA TYR A 76 5.22 -1.96 -3.61
C TYR A 76 6.56 -2.54 -4.04
N TYR A 77 6.74 -2.64 -5.35
CA TYR A 77 8.03 -2.92 -5.96
C TYR A 77 8.17 -2.14 -7.26
N VAL A 78 9.39 -1.99 -7.71
CA VAL A 78 9.69 -1.30 -8.97
C VAL A 78 10.26 -2.30 -9.95
N LYS A 79 9.76 -2.27 -11.18
CA LYS A 79 10.28 -3.09 -12.27
C LYS A 79 10.35 -2.21 -13.51
N GLY A 80 11.59 -1.99 -14.00
CA GLY A 80 11.79 -1.04 -15.11
C GLY A 80 11.35 0.36 -14.71
N ASN A 81 10.51 0.98 -15.52
CA ASN A 81 9.98 2.31 -15.26
C ASN A 81 8.56 2.27 -14.68
N MET A 82 8.22 1.17 -14.02
CA MET A 82 6.87 0.97 -13.46
C MET A 82 6.93 0.78 -11.96
N LEU A 83 6.03 1.45 -11.26
CA LEU A 83 5.78 1.25 -9.84
C LEU A 83 4.55 0.36 -9.71
N TYR A 84 4.71 -0.79 -9.07
CA TYR A 84 3.61 -1.72 -8.83
C TYR A 84 3.21 -1.68 -7.36
N ILE A 85 1.95 -1.33 -7.11
CA ILE A 85 1.38 -1.42 -5.77
C ILE A 85 0.85 -2.84 -5.63
N ALA A 86 1.55 -3.66 -4.84
CA ALA A 86 1.32 -5.10 -4.77
C ALA A 86 0.31 -5.50 -3.70
N ALA A 87 0.27 -4.76 -2.59
CA ALA A 87 -0.62 -5.08 -1.48
C ALA A 87 -0.95 -3.83 -0.68
N PHE A 88 -2.10 -3.86 -0.02
CA PHE A 88 -2.57 -2.78 0.83
C PHE A 88 -3.40 -3.39 1.95
N TRP A 89 -3.09 -3.10 3.21
CA TRP A 89 -3.86 -3.66 4.31
C TRP A 89 -3.75 -2.83 5.59
N ASP A 90 -4.61 -3.16 6.53
CA ASP A 90 -4.61 -2.62 7.89
C ASP A 90 -3.43 -3.23 8.66
N THR A 91 -2.60 -2.39 9.29
CA THR A 91 -1.42 -2.83 10.03
C THR A 91 -1.76 -3.69 11.24
N ARG A 92 -3.02 -3.71 11.69
CA ARG A 92 -3.46 -4.51 12.83
C ARG A 92 -3.69 -5.97 12.47
N ARG A 93 -3.68 -6.33 11.18
CA ARG A 93 -3.80 -7.72 10.75
C ARG A 93 -2.53 -8.50 11.04
N GLU A 94 -2.66 -9.83 11.10
CA GLU A 94 -1.52 -10.70 11.34
C GLU A 94 -0.59 -10.73 10.12
N PRO A 95 0.71 -10.38 10.29
CA PRO A 95 1.63 -10.21 9.18
C PRO A 95 1.82 -11.43 8.28
N LYS A 96 1.89 -12.63 8.86
CA LYS A 96 2.10 -13.85 8.06
C LYS A 96 0.95 -14.15 7.11
N ASN A 97 -0.29 -13.80 7.49
CA ASN A 97 -1.44 -13.95 6.61
C ASN A 97 -1.37 -12.95 5.46
N GLN A 98 -0.87 -11.77 5.74
CA GLN A 98 -0.71 -10.72 4.73
C GLN A 98 0.30 -11.13 3.66
N ALA A 99 1.42 -11.72 4.07
CA ALA A 99 2.45 -12.17 3.14
C ALA A 99 1.91 -13.23 2.17
N ARG A 100 1.04 -14.12 2.63
CA ARG A 100 0.41 -15.14 1.79
C ARG A 100 -0.51 -14.54 0.74
N GLN A 101 -1.12 -13.42 1.02
CA GLN A 101 -2.05 -12.76 0.11
C GLN A 101 -1.36 -12.10 -1.07
N THR A 102 -0.06 -11.91 -1.00
CA THR A 102 0.72 -11.19 -2.02
C THR A 102 1.49 -12.19 -2.89
N LEU A 103 0.82 -13.08 -3.55
CA LEU A 103 1.47 -14.07 -4.42
C LEU A 103 1.58 -13.64 -5.88
#